data_1926d1b87cdc3f20cc187384e931d4e0
#
_entry.id   1926d1b87cdc3f20cc187384e931d4e0
#
_cell.length_a   1.000
_cell.length_b   1.000
_cell.length_c   1.000
_cell.angle_alpha   90.00
_cell.angle_beta   90.00
_cell.angle_gamma   90.00
#
_symmetry.space_group_name_H-M   'P 1'
#
loop_
_entity.id
_entity.type
_entity.pdbx_description
1 polymer ?
#
loop_
_entity_poly.entity_id
_entity_poly.type
_entity_poly.pdbx_seq_one_letter_code
_entity_poly.pdbx_strand_id
1 'polypeptide(L)'
;MSGKAVISSRIFMTADAKLQKLIDRELTYSIASYNPTDPPQVIKNMGRINKDLISVPVGRFDLIPEGYEIIDKRILVPENFPKFKFDLRDSQSKIFNSIEDNTIINAFVSWGKTFTALAIAAKLGQKTLIVVHTLALRTQWEEEIEKCLGIKPGIIGSGKFNTDPIIVVANVQTLSKKIKEVSKVFGTIILDEMHHVSAPTFSGIIDKCSARYKIGLSGTLQRKDGKHVIFNDYFGFDVHQPPKENYIIPRIVIVKSNVRFPDSTKLPWAKRVNAVAYDEGYQRIVAQLASVYAAKGHKVLVVSDRVQLLKRCKDFTGSNATCITGELDQSTRDKEIDKIKSGEIDILYGSQSIFGEGISVNELSALVLATPINNEPLLIQLIGRIIRKLEGKPQPVVVDIHLKGNTASRQARSRSAVYIKQGYDIQVVAN
;
A
#
# COMPACT_ATOMS: atom_id res chain seq x y z
N MET A 1 23.05 33.04 -21.00
CA MET A 1 23.32 31.83 -21.83
C MET A 1 22.10 30.97 -21.73
N SER A 2 21.48 30.62 -22.84
CA SER A 2 20.37 29.63 -22.82
C SER A 2 20.97 28.29 -22.44
N GLY A 3 20.55 27.80 -21.23
CA GLY A 3 20.93 26.47 -20.76
C GLY A 3 20.19 25.37 -21.49
N LYS A 4 20.58 24.13 -21.25
CA LYS A 4 19.96 22.95 -21.87
C LYS A 4 19.57 21.95 -20.80
N ALA A 5 18.37 21.39 -20.90
CA ALA A 5 17.86 20.33 -20.05
C ALA A 5 17.46 19.12 -20.91
N VAL A 6 18.02 17.95 -20.58
CA VAL A 6 17.70 16.67 -21.21
C VAL A 6 16.94 15.81 -20.22
N ILE A 7 15.70 15.47 -20.54
CA ILE A 7 14.83 14.65 -19.72
C ILE A 7 14.94 13.19 -20.16
N SER A 8 15.22 12.29 -19.22
CA SER A 8 15.24 10.84 -19.45
C SER A 8 14.74 10.11 -18.19
N SER A 9 15.51 9.20 -17.60
CA SER A 9 15.20 8.65 -16.27
C SER A 9 15.36 9.70 -15.15
N ARG A 10 16.21 10.71 -15.38
CA ARG A 10 16.38 11.94 -14.58
C ARG A 10 16.41 13.14 -15.55
N ILE A 11 16.41 14.34 -15.03
CA ILE A 11 16.62 15.58 -15.77
C ILE A 11 18.10 15.94 -15.65
N PHE A 12 18.82 15.98 -16.74
CA PHE A 12 20.21 16.40 -16.82
C PHE A 12 20.26 17.81 -17.36
N MET A 13 20.88 18.76 -16.65
CA MET A 13 20.92 20.16 -17.07
C MET A 13 22.22 20.85 -16.71
N THR A 14 22.59 21.82 -17.53
CA THR A 14 23.69 22.73 -17.22
C THR A 14 23.29 23.66 -16.08
N ALA A 15 24.19 23.89 -15.14
CA ALA A 15 23.93 24.74 -13.98
C ALA A 15 25.22 25.40 -13.50
N ASP A 16 25.21 26.71 -13.33
CA ASP A 16 26.28 27.43 -12.66
C ASP A 16 26.32 27.14 -11.16
N ALA A 17 27.34 27.60 -10.47
CA ALA A 17 27.54 27.34 -9.05
C ALA A 17 26.39 27.89 -8.18
N LYS A 18 25.74 29.00 -8.58
CA LYS A 18 24.61 29.58 -7.86
C LYS A 18 23.36 28.71 -7.98
N LEU A 19 23.04 28.27 -9.18
CA LEU A 19 21.90 27.37 -9.46
C LEU A 19 22.12 26.01 -8.80
N GLN A 20 23.33 25.44 -8.88
CA GLN A 20 23.67 24.18 -8.20
C GLN A 20 23.43 24.27 -6.69
N LYS A 21 23.84 25.37 -6.04
CA LYS A 21 23.63 25.58 -4.60
C LYS A 21 22.15 25.69 -4.23
N LEU A 22 21.36 26.37 -5.07
CA LEU A 22 19.91 26.48 -4.89
C LEU A 22 19.25 25.10 -4.97
N ILE A 23 19.55 24.34 -6.02
CA ILE A 23 18.99 23.01 -6.27
C ILE A 23 19.42 21.99 -5.19
N ASP A 24 20.70 22.02 -4.78
CA ASP A 24 21.18 21.14 -3.69
C ASP A 24 20.40 21.39 -2.39
N ARG A 25 20.09 22.66 -2.07
CA ARG A 25 19.26 23.01 -0.92
C ARG A 25 17.83 22.49 -1.06
N GLU A 26 17.19 22.67 -2.22
CA GLU A 26 15.82 22.22 -2.50
C GLU A 26 15.68 20.70 -2.49
N LEU A 27 16.70 19.97 -2.91
CA LEU A 27 16.72 18.50 -2.98
C LEU A 27 17.47 17.85 -1.80
N THR A 28 17.73 18.59 -0.73
CA THR A 28 18.32 18.08 0.51
C THR A 28 17.23 18.03 1.57
N TYR A 29 16.85 16.84 1.99
CA TYR A 29 15.80 16.58 2.98
C TYR A 29 16.42 16.10 4.29
N SER A 30 16.07 16.75 5.40
CA SER A 30 16.43 16.31 6.76
C SER A 30 15.23 15.63 7.38
N ILE A 31 15.35 14.33 7.62
CA ILE A 31 14.26 13.50 8.13
C ILE A 31 14.60 13.08 9.55
N ALA A 32 13.71 13.38 10.49
CA ALA A 32 13.88 13.00 11.89
C ALA A 32 14.06 11.48 12.02
N SER A 33 15.05 11.07 12.84
CA SER A 33 15.22 9.66 13.17
C SER A 33 14.05 9.14 14.00
N TYR A 34 13.75 7.86 13.88
CA TYR A 34 12.76 7.19 14.72
C TYR A 34 13.16 7.25 16.21
N ASN A 35 14.43 7.17 16.51
CA ASN A 35 14.96 7.37 17.85
C ASN A 35 15.39 8.84 18.01
N PRO A 36 14.83 9.60 18.96
CA PRO A 36 15.14 11.02 19.14
C PRO A 36 16.61 11.33 19.45
N THR A 37 17.38 10.34 19.90
CA THR A 37 18.82 10.47 20.20
C THR A 37 19.71 10.32 18.96
N ASP A 38 19.17 9.77 17.88
CA ASP A 38 19.93 9.58 16.64
C ASP A 38 19.89 10.84 15.77
N PRO A 39 20.96 11.17 15.06
CA PRO A 39 20.97 12.31 14.17
C PRO A 39 19.92 12.14 13.04
N PRO A 40 19.36 13.24 12.52
CA PRO A 40 18.44 13.18 11.39
C PRO A 40 19.10 12.52 10.17
N GLN A 41 18.32 11.71 9.45
CA GLN A 41 18.79 11.18 8.18
C GLN A 41 18.71 12.26 7.11
N VAL A 42 19.83 12.54 6.44
CA VAL A 42 19.89 13.49 5.33
C VAL A 42 19.80 12.72 4.01
N ILE A 43 18.82 13.06 3.18
CA ILE A 43 18.69 12.56 1.81
C ILE A 43 19.04 13.69 0.86
N LYS A 44 19.99 13.44 -0.04
CA LYS A 44 20.36 14.34 -1.13
C LYS A 44 19.98 13.71 -2.45
N ASN A 45 19.14 14.42 -3.21
CA ASN A 45 18.56 13.88 -4.45
C ASN A 45 19.09 14.58 -5.72
N MET A 46 19.97 15.56 -5.58
CA MET A 46 20.75 16.13 -6.67
C MET A 46 21.98 15.26 -6.95
N GLY A 47 22.22 14.93 -8.21
CA GLY A 47 23.46 14.29 -8.69
C GLY A 47 24.39 15.29 -9.37
N ARG A 48 25.67 15.26 -9.06
CA ARG A 48 26.71 15.98 -9.79
C ARG A 48 27.36 15.06 -10.81
N ILE A 49 27.33 15.45 -12.09
CA ILE A 49 27.96 14.70 -13.17
C ILE A 49 29.37 15.27 -13.43
N ASN A 50 29.46 16.59 -13.56
CA ASN A 50 30.72 17.32 -13.66
C ASN A 50 30.57 18.74 -13.09
N LYS A 51 31.53 19.65 -13.37
CA LYS A 51 31.53 21.02 -12.84
C LYS A 51 30.27 21.82 -13.18
N ASP A 52 29.76 21.65 -14.42
CA ASP A 52 28.67 22.46 -14.97
C ASP A 52 27.40 21.64 -15.30
N LEU A 53 27.44 20.32 -15.10
CA LEU A 53 26.33 19.43 -15.40
C LEU A 53 25.85 18.71 -14.13
N ILE A 54 24.57 18.85 -13.84
CA ILE A 54 23.89 18.18 -12.73
C ILE A 54 22.76 17.31 -13.21
N SER A 55 22.28 16.45 -12.33
CA SER A 55 21.03 15.72 -12.54
C SER A 55 20.08 15.91 -11.39
N VAL A 56 18.79 16.08 -11.69
CA VAL A 56 17.71 16.15 -10.70
C VAL A 56 16.67 15.07 -11.02
N PRO A 57 15.85 14.67 -10.03
CA PRO A 57 14.80 13.68 -10.27
C PRO A 57 13.82 14.13 -11.36
N VAL A 58 13.27 13.16 -12.08
CA VAL A 58 12.43 13.41 -13.27
C VAL A 58 11.09 14.10 -12.96
N GLY A 59 10.60 14.08 -11.73
CA GLY A 59 9.37 14.78 -11.34
C GLY A 59 9.58 16.27 -11.06
N ARG A 60 10.82 16.75 -11.02
CA ARG A 60 11.19 18.14 -10.63
C ARG A 60 11.40 19.04 -11.86
N PHE A 61 10.40 19.10 -12.75
CA PHE A 61 10.39 20.04 -13.87
C PHE A 61 10.43 21.50 -13.43
N ASP A 62 9.91 21.79 -12.25
CA ASP A 62 9.92 23.10 -11.60
C ASP A 62 11.34 23.65 -11.37
N LEU A 63 12.35 22.78 -11.35
CA LEU A 63 13.75 23.18 -11.16
C LEU A 63 14.46 23.50 -12.48
N ILE A 64 13.82 23.32 -13.63
CA ILE A 64 14.39 23.73 -14.93
C ILE A 64 14.20 25.24 -15.05
N PRO A 65 15.28 26.03 -15.17
CA PRO A 65 15.15 27.47 -15.32
C PRO A 65 14.40 27.87 -16.59
N GLU A 66 13.67 28.96 -16.50
CA GLU A 66 12.99 29.53 -17.65
C GLU A 66 13.98 29.86 -18.79
N GLY A 67 13.57 29.61 -20.02
CA GLY A 67 14.40 29.84 -21.21
C GLY A 67 15.41 28.73 -21.51
N TYR A 68 15.42 27.61 -20.78
CA TYR A 68 16.23 26.45 -21.18
C TYR A 68 15.63 25.75 -22.39
N GLU A 69 16.51 25.25 -23.28
CA GLU A 69 16.14 24.29 -24.32
C GLU A 69 15.84 22.94 -23.66
N ILE A 70 14.59 22.46 -23.79
CA ILE A 70 14.16 21.18 -23.22
C ILE A 70 14.18 20.12 -24.31
N ILE A 71 14.92 19.02 -24.06
CA ILE A 71 14.97 17.84 -24.93
C ILE A 71 14.41 16.65 -24.15
N ASP A 72 13.20 16.21 -24.50
CA ASP A 72 12.61 15.02 -23.91
C ASP A 72 13.11 13.75 -24.61
N LYS A 73 13.87 12.93 -23.89
CA LYS A 73 14.37 11.62 -24.30
C LYS A 73 13.74 10.47 -23.51
N ARG A 74 12.64 10.70 -22.84
CA ARG A 74 11.86 9.63 -22.22
C ARG A 74 11.31 8.70 -23.31
N ILE A 75 11.18 7.44 -22.98
CA ILE A 75 10.92 6.39 -23.97
C ILE A 75 9.43 6.12 -24.07
N LEU A 76 8.94 6.13 -25.29
CA LEU A 76 7.64 5.60 -25.68
C LEU A 76 7.85 4.21 -26.29
N VAL A 77 7.02 3.26 -25.88
CA VAL A 77 6.97 1.89 -26.41
C VAL A 77 5.50 1.58 -26.73
N PRO A 78 4.99 2.06 -27.87
CA PRO A 78 3.59 1.90 -28.24
C PRO A 78 3.19 0.42 -28.33
N GLU A 79 2.02 0.10 -27.80
CA GLU A 79 1.44 -1.24 -27.85
C GLU A 79 -0.09 -1.16 -28.06
N ASN A 80 -0.62 -2.18 -28.73
CA ASN A 80 -2.05 -2.30 -28.97
C ASN A 80 -2.74 -3.00 -27.80
N PHE A 81 -3.32 -2.22 -26.90
CA PHE A 81 -4.09 -2.77 -25.80
C PHE A 81 -5.45 -3.30 -26.25
N PRO A 82 -5.93 -4.41 -25.67
CA PRO A 82 -7.32 -4.81 -25.82
C PRO A 82 -8.25 -3.72 -25.28
N LYS A 83 -9.50 -3.72 -25.77
CA LYS A 83 -10.53 -2.83 -25.22
C LYS A 83 -10.73 -3.12 -23.74
N PHE A 84 -10.69 -2.08 -22.91
CA PHE A 84 -11.01 -2.18 -21.49
C PHE A 84 -12.48 -2.60 -21.34
N LYS A 85 -12.74 -3.65 -20.54
CA LYS A 85 -14.04 -4.35 -20.53
C LYS A 85 -15.12 -3.68 -19.70
N PHE A 86 -14.78 -2.67 -18.91
CA PHE A 86 -15.68 -2.09 -17.91
C PHE A 86 -15.76 -0.57 -18.04
N ASP A 87 -16.84 0.00 -17.52
CA ASP A 87 -17.02 1.44 -17.43
C ASP A 87 -16.37 2.00 -16.17
N LEU A 88 -15.82 3.21 -16.28
CA LEU A 88 -15.29 3.96 -15.16
C LEU A 88 -16.39 4.76 -14.47
N ARG A 89 -16.37 4.83 -13.15
CA ARG A 89 -17.23 5.75 -12.39
C ARG A 89 -16.78 7.20 -12.64
N ASP A 90 -17.64 8.16 -12.36
CA ASP A 90 -17.38 9.59 -12.63
C ASP A 90 -16.06 10.09 -12.02
N SER A 91 -15.77 9.71 -10.77
CA SER A 91 -14.53 10.10 -10.10
C SER A 91 -13.28 9.47 -10.75
N GLN A 92 -13.41 8.25 -11.27
CA GLN A 92 -12.37 7.54 -11.99
C GLN A 92 -12.17 8.13 -13.40
N SER A 93 -13.27 8.42 -14.09
CA SER A 93 -13.26 9.06 -15.43
C SER A 93 -12.60 10.42 -15.41
N LYS A 94 -12.82 11.22 -14.36
CA LYS A 94 -12.16 12.53 -14.21
C LYS A 94 -10.64 12.38 -14.17
N ILE A 95 -10.12 11.46 -13.35
CA ILE A 95 -8.69 11.20 -13.25
C ILE A 95 -8.17 10.60 -14.56
N PHE A 96 -8.85 9.58 -15.09
CA PHE A 96 -8.51 8.95 -16.36
C PHE A 96 -8.31 9.98 -17.48
N ASN A 97 -9.20 10.97 -17.59
CA ASN A 97 -9.14 11.98 -18.63
C ASN A 97 -8.02 13.01 -18.41
N SER A 98 -7.65 13.31 -17.16
CA SER A 98 -6.66 14.32 -16.82
C SER A 98 -5.21 13.86 -16.89
N ILE A 99 -4.93 12.54 -16.96
CA ILE A 99 -3.54 12.05 -17.00
C ILE A 99 -2.88 12.36 -18.33
N GLU A 100 -1.81 13.15 -18.30
CA GLU A 100 -1.00 13.57 -19.45
C GLU A 100 0.50 13.28 -19.27
N ASP A 101 0.97 13.18 -18.02
CA ASP A 101 2.38 12.94 -17.67
C ASP A 101 2.50 12.13 -16.39
N ASN A 102 3.64 12.24 -15.69
CA ASN A 102 3.87 11.63 -14.39
C ASN A 102 2.83 12.11 -13.38
N THR A 103 2.29 11.21 -12.56
CA THR A 103 1.23 11.54 -11.61
C THR A 103 1.19 10.63 -10.41
N ILE A 104 0.54 11.08 -9.34
CA ILE A 104 0.23 10.28 -8.14
C ILE A 104 -1.29 10.17 -7.99
N ILE A 105 -1.80 8.96 -7.84
CA ILE A 105 -3.19 8.70 -7.48
C ILE A 105 -3.23 8.26 -6.02
N ASN A 106 -3.56 9.20 -5.13
CA ASN A 106 -3.74 8.96 -3.70
C ASN A 106 -5.21 8.74 -3.38
N ALA A 107 -5.67 7.53 -3.56
CA ALA A 107 -7.07 7.19 -3.39
C ALA A 107 -7.31 6.25 -2.22
N PHE A 108 -8.41 6.49 -1.50
CA PHE A 108 -8.84 5.68 -0.38
C PHE A 108 -8.97 4.19 -0.75
N VAL A 109 -8.86 3.31 0.22
CA VAL A 109 -9.13 1.87 0.03
C VAL A 109 -10.55 1.68 -0.53
N SER A 110 -10.74 0.67 -1.38
CA SER A 110 -11.99 0.38 -2.10
C SER A 110 -12.37 1.34 -3.24
N TRP A 111 -11.63 2.43 -3.47
CA TRP A 111 -11.90 3.33 -4.60
C TRP A 111 -11.65 2.67 -5.97
N GLY A 112 -10.79 1.67 -6.03
CA GLY A 112 -10.47 0.95 -7.28
C GLY A 112 -9.23 1.49 -7.99
N LYS A 113 -8.15 1.77 -7.24
CA LYS A 113 -6.86 2.22 -7.79
C LYS A 113 -6.33 1.32 -8.89
N THR A 114 -6.26 0.00 -8.64
CA THR A 114 -5.77 -1.01 -9.57
C THR A 114 -6.57 -0.99 -10.89
N PHE A 115 -7.88 -1.00 -10.77
CA PHE A 115 -8.82 -0.94 -11.88
C PHE A 115 -8.62 0.32 -12.75
N THR A 116 -8.55 1.49 -12.09
CA THR A 116 -8.37 2.77 -12.79
C THR A 116 -6.98 2.87 -13.43
N ALA A 117 -5.94 2.36 -12.77
CA ALA A 117 -4.58 2.36 -13.31
C ALA A 117 -4.46 1.47 -14.56
N LEU A 118 -5.19 0.34 -14.63
CA LEU A 118 -5.25 -0.50 -15.83
C LEU A 118 -5.98 0.22 -16.99
N ALA A 119 -7.06 0.93 -16.70
CA ALA A 119 -7.73 1.74 -17.73
C ALA A 119 -6.81 2.84 -18.26
N ILE A 120 -6.06 3.51 -17.38
CA ILE A 120 -5.07 4.53 -17.77
C ILE A 120 -3.95 3.90 -18.61
N ALA A 121 -3.41 2.74 -18.21
CA ALA A 121 -2.38 2.04 -18.99
C ALA A 121 -2.88 1.71 -20.41
N ALA A 122 -4.13 1.23 -20.54
CA ALA A 122 -4.74 0.98 -21.85
C ALA A 122 -4.94 2.27 -22.66
N LYS A 123 -5.36 3.38 -22.02
CA LYS A 123 -5.46 4.71 -22.69
C LYS A 123 -4.12 5.19 -23.21
N LEU A 124 -3.06 5.08 -22.40
CA LEU A 124 -1.72 5.54 -22.77
C LEU A 124 -1.11 4.68 -23.89
N GLY A 125 -1.56 3.44 -24.06
CA GLY A 125 -1.14 2.57 -25.17
C GLY A 125 0.37 2.32 -25.20
N GLN A 126 0.99 2.18 -24.02
CA GLN A 126 2.43 1.96 -23.90
C GLN A 126 2.71 0.67 -23.17
N LYS A 127 3.72 -0.09 -23.60
CA LYS A 127 4.18 -1.25 -22.85
C LYS A 127 4.39 -0.88 -21.39
N THR A 128 3.71 -1.58 -20.48
CA THR A 128 3.53 -1.15 -19.10
C THR A 128 4.22 -2.10 -18.12
N LEU A 129 5.04 -1.52 -17.23
CA LEU A 129 5.63 -2.21 -16.08
C LEU A 129 4.87 -1.83 -14.80
N ILE A 130 4.32 -2.82 -14.10
CA ILE A 130 3.66 -2.65 -12.81
C ILE A 130 4.60 -3.20 -11.73
N VAL A 131 4.94 -2.38 -10.75
CA VAL A 131 5.87 -2.73 -9.68
C VAL A 131 5.12 -2.88 -8.37
N VAL A 132 5.26 -4.05 -7.76
CA VAL A 132 4.61 -4.42 -6.50
C VAL A 132 5.62 -4.93 -5.47
N HIS A 133 5.32 -4.80 -4.18
CA HIS A 133 6.26 -5.17 -3.12
C HIS A 133 5.99 -6.56 -2.50
N THR A 134 4.79 -7.16 -2.71
CA THR A 134 4.45 -8.51 -2.23
C THR A 134 4.00 -9.44 -3.35
N LEU A 135 4.08 -10.76 -3.09
CA LEU A 135 3.57 -11.77 -4.02
C LEU A 135 2.04 -11.72 -4.11
N ALA A 136 1.36 -11.44 -3.00
CA ALA A 136 -0.10 -11.35 -2.96
C ALA A 136 -0.61 -10.19 -3.85
N LEU A 137 0.04 -9.01 -3.81
CA LEU A 137 -0.28 -7.92 -4.73
C LEU A 137 -0.02 -8.31 -6.19
N ARG A 138 1.05 -9.06 -6.46
CA ARG A 138 1.32 -9.54 -7.81
C ARG A 138 0.18 -10.40 -8.33
N THR A 139 -0.25 -11.41 -7.55
CA THR A 139 -1.39 -12.27 -7.93
C THR A 139 -2.66 -11.45 -8.13
N GLN A 140 -2.95 -10.50 -7.25
CA GLN A 140 -4.10 -9.61 -7.41
C GLN A 140 -4.04 -8.80 -8.73
N TRP A 141 -2.86 -8.30 -9.11
CA TRP A 141 -2.68 -7.61 -10.38
C TRP A 141 -2.84 -8.56 -11.57
N GLU A 142 -2.30 -9.78 -11.50
CA GLU A 142 -2.46 -10.81 -12.55
C GLU A 142 -3.96 -11.09 -12.81
N GLU A 143 -4.74 -11.33 -11.75
CA GLU A 143 -6.19 -11.55 -11.80
C GLU A 143 -6.94 -10.35 -12.38
N GLU A 144 -6.63 -9.13 -11.92
CA GLU A 144 -7.33 -7.93 -12.37
C GLU A 144 -6.99 -7.59 -13.84
N ILE A 145 -5.77 -7.86 -14.32
CA ILE A 145 -5.36 -7.71 -15.72
C ILE A 145 -6.15 -8.69 -16.60
N GLU A 146 -6.25 -9.95 -16.21
CA GLU A 146 -7.00 -10.96 -16.96
C GLU A 146 -8.49 -10.61 -17.00
N LYS A 147 -9.05 -10.18 -15.89
CA LYS A 147 -10.45 -9.77 -15.78
C LYS A 147 -10.76 -8.53 -16.64
N CYS A 148 -9.95 -7.47 -16.54
CA CYS A 148 -10.22 -6.18 -17.18
C CYS A 148 -9.86 -6.15 -18.67
N LEU A 149 -8.78 -6.83 -19.05
CA LEU A 149 -8.21 -6.79 -20.40
C LEU A 149 -8.24 -8.13 -21.12
N GLY A 150 -8.41 -9.25 -20.42
CA GLY A 150 -8.43 -10.60 -21.00
C GLY A 150 -7.07 -11.10 -21.45
N ILE A 151 -5.98 -10.56 -20.93
CA ILE A 151 -4.61 -10.95 -21.24
C ILE A 151 -3.88 -11.45 -20.01
N LYS A 152 -2.83 -12.26 -20.22
CA LYS A 152 -1.92 -12.69 -19.16
C LYS A 152 -0.69 -11.79 -19.15
N PRO A 153 -0.30 -11.23 -17.99
CA PRO A 153 0.90 -10.41 -17.90
C PRO A 153 2.18 -11.24 -17.92
N GLY A 154 3.28 -10.59 -18.30
CA GLY A 154 4.62 -11.10 -18.01
C GLY A 154 4.96 -10.95 -16.53
N ILE A 155 5.92 -11.74 -16.05
CA ILE A 155 6.30 -11.76 -14.63
C ILE A 155 7.80 -11.55 -14.47
N ILE A 156 8.18 -10.64 -13.57
CA ILE A 156 9.54 -10.50 -13.05
C ILE A 156 9.52 -10.79 -11.54
N GLY A 157 9.93 -11.97 -11.16
CA GLY A 157 9.92 -12.42 -9.75
C GLY A 157 9.70 -13.92 -9.61
N SER A 158 10.00 -14.48 -8.45
CA SER A 158 9.85 -15.92 -8.16
C SER A 158 10.53 -16.81 -9.20
N GLY A 159 11.77 -16.48 -9.61
CA GLY A 159 12.52 -17.21 -10.62
C GLY A 159 12.11 -16.96 -12.08
N LYS A 160 11.05 -16.20 -12.33
CA LYS A 160 10.60 -15.83 -13.68
C LYS A 160 11.16 -14.48 -14.10
N PHE A 161 11.46 -14.35 -15.40
CA PHE A 161 11.84 -13.09 -16.04
C PHE A 161 11.28 -13.07 -17.46
N ASN A 162 10.05 -12.62 -17.59
CA ASN A 162 9.36 -12.52 -18.89
C ASN A 162 8.88 -11.09 -19.12
N THR A 163 9.44 -10.44 -20.12
CA THR A 163 9.14 -9.06 -20.50
C THR A 163 8.39 -8.95 -21.83
N ASP A 164 8.02 -10.06 -22.50
CA ASP A 164 7.40 -10.05 -23.82
C ASP A 164 5.97 -9.46 -23.84
N PRO A 165 5.10 -9.80 -22.86
CA PRO A 165 3.73 -9.26 -22.84
C PRO A 165 3.67 -7.74 -22.71
N ILE A 166 2.58 -7.15 -23.19
CA ILE A 166 2.33 -5.70 -23.16
C ILE A 166 2.24 -5.14 -21.75
N ILE A 167 1.83 -5.96 -20.78
CA ILE A 167 1.88 -5.63 -19.35
C ILE A 167 2.77 -6.65 -18.64
N VAL A 168 3.66 -6.16 -17.79
CA VAL A 168 4.55 -6.98 -16.95
C VAL A 168 4.38 -6.59 -15.49
N VAL A 169 4.19 -7.57 -14.61
CA VAL A 169 4.13 -7.34 -13.16
C VAL A 169 5.42 -7.80 -12.51
N ALA A 170 6.08 -6.91 -11.81
CA ALA A 170 7.40 -7.13 -11.23
C ALA A 170 7.39 -7.00 -9.71
N ASN A 171 8.02 -7.95 -9.01
CA ASN A 171 8.34 -7.78 -7.60
C ASN A 171 9.53 -6.83 -7.44
N VAL A 172 9.38 -5.82 -6.60
CA VAL A 172 10.38 -4.74 -6.39
C VAL A 172 11.78 -5.28 -6.05
N GLN A 173 11.87 -6.35 -5.24
CA GLN A 173 13.15 -6.96 -4.82
C GLN A 173 13.90 -7.62 -5.98
N THR A 174 13.18 -8.23 -6.92
CA THR A 174 13.79 -8.83 -8.12
C THR A 174 14.13 -7.74 -9.13
N LEU A 175 13.19 -6.82 -9.35
CA LEU A 175 13.35 -5.73 -10.31
C LEU A 175 14.54 -4.83 -9.96
N SER A 176 14.74 -4.46 -8.70
CA SER A 176 15.87 -3.61 -8.28
C SER A 176 17.24 -4.15 -8.67
N LYS A 177 17.38 -5.48 -8.70
CA LYS A 177 18.61 -6.17 -9.12
C LYS A 177 18.77 -6.22 -10.65
N LYS A 178 17.65 -6.19 -11.40
CA LYS A 178 17.59 -6.37 -12.86
C LYS A 178 17.12 -5.13 -13.62
N ILE A 179 16.99 -4.00 -12.96
CA ILE A 179 16.43 -2.78 -13.57
C ILE A 179 17.20 -2.31 -14.80
N LYS A 180 18.51 -2.55 -14.88
CA LYS A 180 19.32 -2.21 -16.05
C LYS A 180 18.89 -2.95 -17.32
N GLU A 181 18.42 -4.20 -17.16
CA GLU A 181 17.95 -5.06 -18.26
C GLU A 181 16.65 -4.54 -18.87
N VAL A 182 15.84 -3.83 -18.08
CA VAL A 182 14.50 -3.37 -18.48
C VAL A 182 14.34 -1.84 -18.53
N SER A 183 15.41 -1.10 -18.28
CA SER A 183 15.40 0.37 -18.14
C SER A 183 14.83 1.12 -19.36
N LYS A 184 14.84 0.49 -20.52
CA LYS A 184 14.37 1.03 -21.82
C LYS A 184 13.30 0.16 -22.50
N VAL A 185 12.68 -0.77 -21.77
CA VAL A 185 11.72 -1.73 -22.32
C VAL A 185 10.28 -1.23 -22.22
N PHE A 186 10.01 -0.31 -21.28
CA PHE A 186 8.66 0.12 -20.94
C PHE A 186 8.47 1.62 -21.20
N GLY A 187 7.32 1.98 -21.77
CA GLY A 187 6.88 3.37 -21.94
C GLY A 187 6.07 3.89 -20.74
N THR A 188 5.49 3.00 -19.95
CA THR A 188 4.77 3.32 -18.70
C THR A 188 5.29 2.47 -17.54
N ILE A 189 5.50 3.09 -16.37
CA ILE A 189 5.75 2.39 -15.10
C ILE A 189 4.69 2.80 -14.08
N ILE A 190 4.08 1.81 -13.45
CA ILE A 190 3.09 1.99 -12.36
C ILE A 190 3.70 1.42 -11.09
N LEU A 191 3.79 2.22 -10.04
CA LEU A 191 4.29 1.78 -8.73
C LEU A 191 3.13 1.68 -7.76
N ASP A 192 2.76 0.45 -7.40
CA ASP A 192 1.66 0.22 -6.47
C ASP A 192 2.10 0.26 -5.01
N GLU A 193 1.24 0.82 -4.16
CA GLU A 193 1.49 1.08 -2.73
C GLU A 193 2.88 1.69 -2.50
N MET A 194 3.16 2.76 -3.26
CA MET A 194 4.49 3.40 -3.34
C MET A 194 5.06 3.79 -1.97
N HIS A 195 4.22 3.98 -0.96
CA HIS A 195 4.64 4.31 0.40
C HIS A 195 5.37 3.16 1.13
N HIS A 196 5.26 1.90 0.65
CA HIS A 196 5.98 0.75 1.20
C HIS A 196 7.41 0.60 0.65
N VAL A 197 7.71 1.23 -0.48
CA VAL A 197 9.03 1.11 -1.10
C VAL A 197 10.03 2.01 -0.38
N SER A 198 11.16 1.46 0.07
CA SER A 198 12.21 2.25 0.71
C SER A 198 12.80 3.29 -0.26
N ALA A 199 13.22 4.44 0.26
CA ALA A 199 13.79 5.50 -0.57
C ALA A 199 14.95 5.03 -1.48
N PRO A 200 15.95 4.24 -1.00
CA PRO A 200 17.03 3.74 -1.86
C PRO A 200 16.55 2.76 -2.95
N THR A 201 15.59 1.89 -2.65
CA THR A 201 15.04 0.96 -3.64
C THR A 201 14.20 1.70 -4.67
N PHE A 202 13.42 2.67 -4.21
CA PHE A 202 12.58 3.52 -5.03
C PHE A 202 13.41 4.30 -6.06
N SER A 203 14.39 5.07 -5.58
CA SER A 203 15.31 5.81 -6.45
C SER A 203 16.09 4.86 -7.38
N GLY A 204 16.51 3.70 -6.85
CA GLY A 204 17.22 2.68 -7.63
C GLY A 204 16.43 2.13 -8.81
N ILE A 205 15.10 2.15 -8.78
CA ILE A 205 14.22 1.75 -9.88
C ILE A 205 13.88 2.96 -10.76
N ILE A 206 13.31 4.01 -10.16
CA ILE A 206 12.75 5.14 -10.92
C ILE A 206 13.84 5.94 -11.64
N ASP A 207 14.99 6.19 -11.01
CA ASP A 207 16.12 6.90 -11.60
C ASP A 207 16.79 6.17 -12.79
N LYS A 208 16.51 4.88 -12.94
CA LYS A 208 17.06 4.07 -14.04
C LYS A 208 16.02 3.74 -15.11
N CYS A 209 14.74 3.99 -14.86
CA CYS A 209 13.68 3.74 -15.81
C CYS A 209 13.37 5.01 -16.63
N SER A 210 13.61 4.95 -17.93
CA SER A 210 13.39 6.07 -18.85
C SER A 210 11.98 6.15 -19.42
N ALA A 211 11.03 5.40 -18.86
CA ALA A 211 9.62 5.41 -19.29
C ALA A 211 9.04 6.83 -19.35
N ARG A 212 8.24 7.10 -20.37
CA ARG A 212 7.59 8.41 -20.57
C ARG A 212 6.62 8.73 -19.43
N TYR A 213 5.90 7.73 -18.98
CA TYR A 213 4.87 7.89 -17.95
C TYR A 213 5.24 7.14 -16.67
N LYS A 214 5.20 7.85 -15.55
CA LYS A 214 5.41 7.28 -14.21
C LYS A 214 4.19 7.57 -13.34
N ILE A 215 3.52 6.53 -12.89
CA ILE A 215 2.28 6.62 -12.12
C ILE A 215 2.49 5.99 -10.74
N GLY A 216 2.32 6.78 -9.68
CA GLY A 216 2.38 6.32 -8.30
C GLY A 216 0.98 6.08 -7.74
N LEU A 217 0.73 4.89 -7.18
CA LEU A 217 -0.53 4.56 -6.51
C LEU A 217 -0.30 4.45 -5.01
N SER A 218 -1.19 5.06 -4.21
CA SER A 218 -1.14 4.96 -2.75
C SER A 218 -2.53 5.12 -2.12
N GLY A 219 -2.75 4.47 -1.00
CA GLY A 219 -3.90 4.73 -0.11
C GLY A 219 -3.61 5.82 0.91
N THR A 220 -2.35 6.15 1.12
CA THR A 220 -1.86 7.24 1.97
C THR A 220 -0.49 7.68 1.50
N LEU A 221 -0.28 8.99 1.41
CA LEU A 221 1.04 9.55 1.05
C LEU A 221 1.95 9.69 2.26
N GLN A 222 1.38 9.76 3.47
CA GLN A 222 2.19 9.92 4.67
C GLN A 222 2.92 8.63 5.03
N ARG A 223 4.23 8.76 5.28
CA ARG A 223 5.09 7.69 5.81
C ARG A 223 5.50 8.01 7.23
N LYS A 224 5.59 7.00 8.08
CA LYS A 224 6.08 7.17 9.48
C LYS A 224 7.51 7.66 9.56
N ASP A 225 8.34 7.28 8.58
CA ASP A 225 9.74 7.69 8.49
C ASP A 225 9.96 9.06 7.84
N GLY A 226 8.90 9.80 7.51
CA GLY A 226 8.96 11.13 6.90
C GLY A 226 9.43 11.16 5.44
N LYS A 227 9.80 10.02 4.84
CA LYS A 227 10.39 9.95 3.49
C LYS A 227 9.40 10.14 2.34
N HIS A 228 8.14 10.42 2.64
CA HIS A 228 7.14 10.75 1.62
C HIS A 228 7.44 12.06 0.86
N VAL A 229 8.27 12.92 1.43
CA VAL A 229 8.69 14.18 0.78
C VAL A 229 9.39 13.97 -0.57
N ILE A 230 9.99 12.80 -0.81
CA ILE A 230 10.66 12.48 -2.07
C ILE A 230 9.72 11.99 -3.17
N PHE A 231 8.44 11.75 -2.90
CA PHE A 231 7.53 11.22 -3.94
C PHE A 231 7.35 12.20 -5.09
N ASN A 232 7.24 13.49 -4.77
CA ASN A 232 7.14 14.53 -5.79
C ASN A 232 8.42 14.65 -6.65
N ASP A 233 9.57 14.28 -6.11
CA ASP A 233 10.80 14.25 -6.89
C ASP A 233 10.72 13.29 -8.09
N TYR A 234 9.93 12.22 -7.97
CA TYR A 234 9.86 11.19 -9.02
C TYR A 234 8.59 11.22 -9.86
N PHE A 235 7.47 11.66 -9.26
CA PHE A 235 6.17 11.67 -9.94
C PHE A 235 5.65 13.09 -10.24
N GLY A 236 6.37 14.14 -9.80
CA GLY A 236 5.90 15.50 -9.92
C GLY A 236 4.83 15.88 -8.89
N PHE A 237 4.21 17.02 -9.12
CA PHE A 237 3.23 17.62 -8.20
C PHE A 237 1.77 17.37 -8.62
N ASP A 238 1.54 16.65 -9.71
CA ASP A 238 0.20 16.24 -10.12
C ASP A 238 -0.28 15.09 -9.23
N VAL A 239 -1.06 15.45 -8.19
CA VAL A 239 -1.54 14.52 -7.17
C VAL A 239 -3.07 14.53 -7.15
N HIS A 240 -3.66 13.42 -7.60
CA HIS A 240 -5.10 13.23 -7.59
C HIS A 240 -5.56 12.61 -6.26
N GLN A 241 -6.49 13.26 -5.60
CA GLN A 241 -7.12 12.80 -4.36
C GLN A 241 -8.65 12.73 -4.56
N PRO A 242 -9.15 11.64 -5.17
CA PRO A 242 -10.58 11.49 -5.39
C PRO A 242 -11.35 11.38 -4.08
N PRO A 243 -12.66 11.70 -4.09
CA PRO A 243 -13.49 11.54 -2.92
C PRO A 243 -13.55 10.07 -2.47
N LYS A 244 -13.75 9.87 -1.18
CA LYS A 244 -14.00 8.53 -0.64
C LYS A 244 -15.38 8.05 -1.11
N GLU A 245 -15.41 6.95 -1.82
CA GLU A 245 -16.63 6.38 -2.36
C GLU A 245 -16.56 4.85 -2.43
N ASN A 246 -17.68 4.21 -2.75
CA ASN A 246 -17.79 2.77 -2.92
C ASN A 246 -17.41 1.98 -1.65
N TYR A 247 -17.79 2.50 -0.49
CA TYR A 247 -17.60 1.83 0.79
C TYR A 247 -18.83 2.03 1.69
N ILE A 248 -18.94 1.17 2.70
CA ILE A 248 -19.95 1.29 3.75
C ILE A 248 -19.22 1.76 5.01
N ILE A 249 -19.73 2.83 5.66
CA ILE A 249 -19.13 3.34 6.90
C ILE A 249 -19.22 2.26 7.98
N PRO A 250 -18.08 1.82 8.56
CA PRO A 250 -18.09 0.81 9.58
C PRO A 250 -18.54 1.38 10.92
N ARG A 251 -19.17 0.53 11.74
CA ARG A 251 -19.36 0.81 13.18
C ARG A 251 -18.14 0.32 13.94
N ILE A 252 -17.60 1.14 14.83
CA ILE A 252 -16.52 0.75 15.74
C ILE A 252 -17.13 0.34 17.06
N VAL A 253 -16.87 -0.89 17.50
CA VAL A 253 -17.30 -1.42 18.79
C VAL A 253 -16.09 -1.59 19.68
N ILE A 254 -16.00 -0.76 20.72
CA ILE A 254 -14.94 -0.84 21.73
C ILE A 254 -15.37 -1.80 22.81
N VAL A 255 -14.62 -2.89 22.99
CA VAL A 255 -14.81 -3.90 24.01
C VAL A 255 -13.75 -3.74 25.10
N LYS A 256 -14.15 -3.38 26.32
CA LYS A 256 -13.23 -3.26 27.46
C LYS A 256 -12.89 -4.64 28.02
N SER A 257 -11.63 -5.03 27.99
CA SER A 257 -11.14 -6.28 28.59
C SER A 257 -10.51 -6.05 29.97
N ASN A 258 -10.65 -7.02 30.83
CA ASN A 258 -9.97 -7.03 32.15
C ASN A 258 -8.51 -7.48 32.07
N VAL A 259 -8.07 -8.00 30.93
CA VAL A 259 -6.69 -8.44 30.69
C VAL A 259 -5.74 -7.25 30.69
N ARG A 260 -4.63 -7.37 31.42
CA ARG A 260 -3.66 -6.30 31.58
C ARG A 260 -2.51 -6.44 30.58
N PHE A 261 -2.23 -5.37 29.86
CA PHE A 261 -1.03 -5.26 29.04
C PHE A 261 0.16 -4.83 29.92
N PRO A 262 1.32 -5.50 29.83
CA PRO A 262 2.48 -5.13 30.66
C PRO A 262 2.99 -3.71 30.35
N ASP A 263 3.11 -2.88 31.38
CA ASP A 263 3.54 -1.48 31.26
C ASP A 263 5.06 -1.28 31.35
N SER A 264 5.80 -2.31 31.78
CA SER A 264 7.25 -2.21 31.97
C SER A 264 7.99 -1.90 30.67
N THR A 265 8.66 -0.74 30.62
CA THR A 265 9.50 -0.34 29.49
C THR A 265 10.82 -1.15 29.39
N LYS A 266 11.20 -1.84 30.47
CA LYS A 266 12.37 -2.75 30.48
C LYS A 266 12.12 -4.03 29.68
N LEU A 267 10.85 -4.42 29.45
CA LEU A 267 10.53 -5.57 28.63
C LEU A 267 10.43 -5.17 27.15
N PRO A 268 11.12 -5.90 26.23
CA PRO A 268 10.96 -5.70 24.79
C PRO A 268 9.50 -5.77 24.37
N TRP A 269 9.11 -4.96 23.39
CA TRP A 269 7.75 -4.90 22.87
C TRP A 269 7.16 -6.28 22.56
N ALA A 270 7.94 -7.13 21.86
CA ALA A 270 7.51 -8.48 21.52
C ALA A 270 7.10 -9.33 22.75
N LYS A 271 7.89 -9.25 23.83
CA LYS A 271 7.58 -9.97 25.08
C LYS A 271 6.31 -9.45 25.75
N ARG A 272 6.06 -8.14 25.68
CA ARG A 272 4.84 -7.53 26.24
C ARG A 272 3.58 -7.95 25.48
N VAL A 273 3.64 -7.99 24.14
CA VAL A 273 2.53 -8.48 23.31
C VAL A 273 2.32 -9.98 23.53
N ASN A 274 3.39 -10.77 23.62
CA ASN A 274 3.30 -12.21 23.87
C ASN A 274 2.65 -12.54 25.21
N ALA A 275 2.86 -11.72 26.24
CA ALA A 275 2.22 -11.92 27.54
C ALA A 275 0.68 -11.93 27.44
N VAL A 276 0.12 -11.08 26.58
CA VAL A 276 -1.32 -11.06 26.29
C VAL A 276 -1.71 -12.17 25.32
N ALA A 277 -0.90 -12.40 24.29
CA ALA A 277 -1.18 -13.41 23.28
C ALA A 277 -1.22 -14.86 23.82
N TYR A 278 -0.46 -15.14 24.88
CA TYR A 278 -0.44 -16.44 25.56
C TYR A 278 -1.43 -16.56 26.73
N ASP A 279 -2.13 -15.50 27.09
CA ASP A 279 -3.20 -15.53 28.08
C ASP A 279 -4.41 -16.27 27.52
N GLU A 280 -4.75 -17.44 28.09
CA GLU A 280 -5.85 -18.28 27.62
C GLU A 280 -7.20 -17.57 27.78
N GLY A 281 -7.39 -16.81 28.87
CA GLY A 281 -8.60 -16.02 29.06
C GLY A 281 -8.79 -15.00 27.93
N TYR A 282 -7.71 -14.34 27.52
CA TYR A 282 -7.75 -13.43 26.38
C TYR A 282 -8.03 -14.14 25.05
N GLN A 283 -7.39 -15.28 24.80
CA GLN A 283 -7.64 -16.11 23.61
C GLN A 283 -9.12 -16.49 23.49
N ARG A 284 -9.75 -16.90 24.62
CA ARG A 284 -11.20 -17.23 24.68
C ARG A 284 -12.07 -16.01 24.40
N ILE A 285 -11.73 -14.83 24.92
CA ILE A 285 -12.45 -13.57 24.63
C ILE A 285 -12.41 -13.27 23.14
N VAL A 286 -11.24 -13.36 22.48
CA VAL A 286 -11.11 -13.12 21.07
C VAL A 286 -11.94 -14.10 20.22
N ALA A 287 -11.87 -15.42 20.55
CA ALA A 287 -12.63 -16.45 19.87
C ALA A 287 -14.14 -16.28 20.05
N GLN A 288 -14.58 -15.93 21.27
CA GLN A 288 -15.98 -15.66 21.58
C GLN A 288 -16.52 -14.46 20.81
N LEU A 289 -15.76 -13.34 20.76
CA LEU A 289 -16.15 -12.16 19.97
C LEU A 289 -16.29 -12.51 18.49
N ALA A 290 -15.35 -13.26 17.93
CA ALA A 290 -15.44 -13.71 16.54
C ALA A 290 -16.72 -14.54 16.30
N SER A 291 -17.01 -15.50 17.18
CA SER A 291 -18.20 -16.35 17.10
C SER A 291 -19.51 -15.56 17.25
N VAL A 292 -19.54 -14.56 18.14
CA VAL A 292 -20.72 -13.68 18.32
C VAL A 292 -21.05 -12.91 17.06
N TYR A 293 -20.04 -12.37 16.36
CA TYR A 293 -20.27 -11.65 15.11
C TYR A 293 -20.59 -12.58 13.94
N ALA A 294 -19.99 -13.77 13.88
CA ALA A 294 -20.38 -14.79 12.91
C ALA A 294 -21.86 -15.21 13.09
N ALA A 295 -22.30 -15.43 14.33
CA ALA A 295 -23.70 -15.72 14.64
C ALA A 295 -24.68 -14.58 14.28
N LYS A 296 -24.20 -13.34 14.15
CA LYS A 296 -24.95 -12.18 13.64
C LYS A 296 -24.94 -12.07 12.12
N GLY A 297 -24.42 -13.06 11.42
CA GLY A 297 -24.37 -13.11 9.93
C GLY A 297 -23.16 -12.38 9.32
N HIS A 298 -22.14 -12.05 10.10
CA HIS A 298 -20.90 -11.47 9.55
C HIS A 298 -19.93 -12.56 9.11
N LYS A 299 -19.23 -12.29 7.98
CA LYS A 299 -17.97 -12.96 7.70
C LYS A 299 -16.87 -12.18 8.45
N VAL A 300 -16.19 -12.87 9.36
CA VAL A 300 -15.32 -12.25 10.36
C VAL A 300 -13.85 -12.44 10.00
N LEU A 301 -13.09 -11.36 10.01
CA LEU A 301 -11.63 -11.37 9.97
C LEU A 301 -11.06 -11.03 11.35
N VAL A 302 -10.30 -11.93 11.94
CA VAL A 302 -9.56 -11.71 13.18
C VAL A 302 -8.08 -11.53 12.84
N VAL A 303 -7.49 -10.40 13.22
CA VAL A 303 -6.10 -10.09 12.88
C VAL A 303 -5.19 -9.97 14.09
N SER A 304 -3.98 -10.51 13.93
CA SER A 304 -2.89 -10.38 14.89
C SER A 304 -1.53 -10.45 14.19
N ASP A 305 -0.50 -9.85 14.82
CA ASP A 305 0.89 -10.08 14.48
C ASP A 305 1.48 -11.31 15.20
N ARG A 306 0.66 -12.05 15.99
CA ARG A 306 1.04 -13.24 16.76
C ARG A 306 0.33 -14.48 16.22
N VAL A 307 1.07 -15.28 15.45
CA VAL A 307 0.54 -16.49 14.81
C VAL A 307 -0.01 -17.49 15.83
N GLN A 308 0.65 -17.65 16.98
CA GLN A 308 0.18 -18.57 18.03
C GLN A 308 -1.16 -18.16 18.60
N LEU A 309 -1.40 -16.84 18.80
CA LEU A 309 -2.71 -16.35 19.23
C LEU A 309 -3.80 -16.74 18.23
N LEU A 310 -3.55 -16.52 16.93
CA LEU A 310 -4.51 -16.85 15.87
C LEU A 310 -4.83 -18.35 15.84
N LYS A 311 -3.81 -19.20 15.91
CA LYS A 311 -3.98 -20.68 15.93
C LYS A 311 -4.79 -21.13 17.14
N ARG A 312 -4.49 -20.62 18.32
CA ARG A 312 -5.23 -20.95 19.56
C ARG A 312 -6.67 -20.45 19.52
N CYS A 313 -6.91 -19.23 19.08
CA CYS A 313 -8.27 -18.72 18.92
C CYS A 313 -9.07 -19.57 17.92
N LYS A 314 -8.47 -19.99 16.81
CA LYS A 314 -9.08 -20.90 15.84
C LYS A 314 -9.45 -22.24 16.49
N ASP A 315 -8.57 -22.81 17.33
CA ASP A 315 -8.86 -24.06 18.05
C ASP A 315 -10.09 -23.93 18.98
N PHE A 316 -10.25 -22.81 19.67
CA PHE A 316 -11.43 -22.53 20.50
C PHE A 316 -12.72 -22.29 19.67
N THR A 317 -12.59 -21.82 18.43
CA THR A 317 -13.73 -21.57 17.54
C THR A 317 -14.22 -22.86 16.85
N GLY A 318 -13.32 -23.81 16.60
CA GLY A 318 -13.64 -25.09 15.99
C GLY A 318 -13.74 -25.07 14.45
N SER A 319 -14.69 -25.83 13.88
CA SER A 319 -14.77 -26.09 12.43
C SER A 319 -15.26 -24.91 11.58
N ASN A 320 -15.97 -23.94 12.18
CA ASN A 320 -16.43 -22.74 11.46
C ASN A 320 -15.32 -21.68 11.26
N ALA A 321 -14.05 -22.09 11.30
CA ALA A 321 -12.95 -21.17 11.22
C ALA A 321 -11.72 -21.75 10.51
N THR A 322 -10.99 -20.90 9.81
CA THR A 322 -9.66 -21.19 9.29
C THR A 322 -8.61 -20.19 9.77
N CYS A 323 -7.33 -20.54 9.61
CA CYS A 323 -6.22 -19.68 10.00
C CYS A 323 -5.21 -19.54 8.85
N ILE A 324 -5.05 -18.34 8.32
CA ILE A 324 -4.13 -18.01 7.23
C ILE A 324 -2.95 -17.22 7.75
N THR A 325 -1.75 -17.80 7.64
CA THR A 325 -0.49 -17.19 8.08
C THR A 325 0.57 -17.26 6.97
N GLY A 326 1.71 -16.59 7.21
CA GLY A 326 2.86 -16.63 6.30
C GLY A 326 3.47 -18.03 6.10
N GLU A 327 3.17 -18.97 6.98
CA GLU A 327 3.66 -20.35 6.92
C GLU A 327 2.97 -21.19 5.84
N LEU A 328 1.76 -20.80 5.40
CA LEU A 328 1.04 -21.51 4.35
C LEU A 328 1.56 -21.12 2.96
N ASP A 329 1.62 -22.09 2.06
CA ASP A 329 1.84 -21.83 0.64
C ASP A 329 0.63 -21.14 -0.02
N GLN A 330 0.83 -20.57 -1.22
CA GLN A 330 -0.21 -19.81 -1.89
C GLN A 330 -1.43 -20.66 -2.24
N SER A 331 -1.24 -21.87 -2.74
CA SER A 331 -2.35 -22.77 -3.13
C SER A 331 -3.25 -23.12 -1.95
N THR A 332 -2.63 -23.37 -0.78
CA THR A 332 -3.37 -23.64 0.46
C THR A 332 -4.14 -22.40 0.93
N ARG A 333 -3.52 -21.20 0.86
CA ARG A 333 -4.22 -19.94 1.19
C ARG A 333 -5.44 -19.70 0.32
N ASP A 334 -5.32 -19.93 -0.98
CA ASP A 334 -6.43 -19.73 -1.93
C ASP A 334 -7.60 -20.66 -1.62
N LYS A 335 -7.33 -21.94 -1.31
CA LYS A 335 -8.36 -22.90 -0.87
C LYS A 335 -9.07 -22.45 0.41
N GLU A 336 -8.32 -21.96 1.38
CA GLU A 336 -8.91 -21.50 2.64
C GLU A 336 -9.74 -20.20 2.45
N ILE A 337 -9.33 -19.33 1.53
CA ILE A 337 -10.10 -18.15 1.13
C ILE A 337 -11.41 -18.55 0.45
N ASP A 338 -11.37 -19.55 -0.41
CA ASP A 338 -12.56 -20.01 -1.13
C ASP A 338 -13.63 -20.60 -0.18
N LYS A 339 -13.25 -21.19 0.95
CA LYS A 339 -14.20 -21.61 1.99
C LYS A 339 -14.99 -20.45 2.59
N ILE A 340 -14.36 -19.28 2.80
CA ILE A 340 -15.08 -18.06 3.23
C ILE A 340 -16.02 -17.56 2.15
N LYS A 341 -15.54 -17.51 0.90
CA LYS A 341 -16.34 -17.02 -0.24
C LYS A 341 -17.55 -17.91 -0.54
N SER A 342 -17.38 -19.24 -0.41
CA SER A 342 -18.47 -20.21 -0.60
C SER A 342 -19.46 -20.24 0.56
N GLY A 343 -19.10 -19.67 1.71
CA GLY A 343 -19.93 -19.72 2.92
C GLY A 343 -19.77 -21.01 3.75
N GLU A 344 -18.80 -21.86 3.42
CA GLU A 344 -18.48 -23.06 4.21
C GLU A 344 -18.04 -22.73 5.64
N ILE A 345 -17.33 -21.60 5.80
CA ILE A 345 -16.90 -21.07 7.10
C ILE A 345 -17.22 -19.57 7.20
N ASP A 346 -17.31 -19.05 8.43
CA ASP A 346 -17.63 -17.65 8.68
C ASP A 346 -16.46 -16.86 9.31
N ILE A 347 -15.43 -17.54 9.83
CA ILE A 347 -14.38 -16.90 10.60
C ILE A 347 -13.01 -17.20 10.00
N LEU A 348 -12.26 -16.14 9.75
CA LEU A 348 -10.92 -16.16 9.21
C LEU A 348 -9.94 -15.52 10.19
N TYR A 349 -9.03 -16.32 10.74
CA TYR A 349 -7.91 -15.84 11.54
C TYR A 349 -6.72 -15.56 10.62
N GLY A 350 -6.20 -14.32 10.62
CA GLY A 350 -5.17 -13.93 9.67
C GLY A 350 -4.05 -13.06 10.25
N SER A 351 -2.82 -13.27 9.80
CA SER A 351 -1.72 -12.38 10.20
C SER A 351 -1.88 -10.99 9.59
N GLN A 352 -1.56 -9.96 10.39
CA GLN A 352 -1.66 -8.54 9.97
C GLN A 352 -0.91 -8.25 8.68
N SER A 353 0.25 -8.87 8.45
CA SER A 353 1.06 -8.68 7.25
C SER A 353 0.37 -9.18 5.99
N ILE A 354 -0.32 -10.32 6.07
CA ILE A 354 -1.01 -10.91 4.90
C ILE A 354 -2.26 -10.11 4.54
N PHE A 355 -3.08 -9.78 5.53
CA PHE A 355 -4.35 -9.06 5.29
C PHE A 355 -4.18 -7.55 5.16
N GLY A 356 -3.07 -6.97 5.65
CA GLY A 356 -2.70 -5.59 5.36
C GLY A 356 -2.41 -5.38 3.86
N GLU A 357 -1.71 -6.33 3.24
CA GLU A 357 -1.01 -6.09 1.96
C GLU A 357 -1.39 -7.05 0.81
N GLY A 358 -2.64 -7.38 0.58
CA GLY A 358 -2.89 -8.08 -0.67
C GLY A 358 -4.05 -9.07 -0.76
N ILE A 359 -4.47 -9.72 0.31
CA ILE A 359 -5.63 -10.60 0.26
C ILE A 359 -6.91 -9.76 0.32
N SER A 360 -7.79 -9.98 -0.64
CA SER A 360 -9.09 -9.31 -0.73
C SER A 360 -10.21 -10.33 -0.75
N VAL A 361 -11.05 -10.30 0.29
CA VAL A 361 -12.27 -11.10 0.40
C VAL A 361 -13.42 -10.12 0.61
N ASN A 362 -14.25 -9.92 -0.40
CA ASN A 362 -15.29 -8.88 -0.41
C ASN A 362 -16.43 -9.18 0.58
N GLU A 363 -16.61 -10.43 0.91
CA GLU A 363 -17.63 -10.95 1.83
C GLU A 363 -17.37 -10.55 3.29
N LEU A 364 -16.12 -10.26 3.65
CA LEU A 364 -15.74 -9.87 5.01
C LEU A 364 -16.47 -8.59 5.44
N SER A 365 -17.14 -8.65 6.59
CA SER A 365 -17.94 -7.56 7.14
C SER A 365 -17.67 -7.28 8.64
N ALA A 366 -16.92 -8.12 9.33
CA ALA A 366 -16.44 -7.82 10.68
C ALA A 366 -14.92 -7.95 10.76
N LEU A 367 -14.27 -7.06 11.51
CA LEU A 367 -12.83 -7.08 11.80
C LEU A 367 -12.61 -7.06 13.31
N VAL A 368 -11.95 -8.08 13.84
CA VAL A 368 -11.56 -8.15 15.25
C VAL A 368 -10.05 -7.88 15.38
N LEU A 369 -9.68 -6.84 16.11
CA LEU A 369 -8.28 -6.47 16.37
C LEU A 369 -7.79 -7.25 17.60
N ALA A 370 -7.21 -8.44 17.38
CA ALA A 370 -6.77 -9.32 18.46
C ALA A 370 -5.45 -8.90 19.12
N THR A 371 -4.65 -8.05 18.48
CA THR A 371 -3.49 -7.39 19.09
C THR A 371 -3.51 -5.89 18.79
N PRO A 372 -2.97 -5.05 19.69
CA PRO A 372 -2.96 -3.61 19.47
C PRO A 372 -2.21 -3.21 18.18
N ILE A 373 -2.88 -2.47 17.32
CA ILE A 373 -2.29 -1.88 16.10
C ILE A 373 -1.98 -0.41 16.39
N ASN A 374 -0.72 -0.02 16.27
CA ASN A 374 -0.24 1.36 16.43
C ASN A 374 0.28 1.94 15.12
N ASN A 375 -0.24 1.46 14.00
CA ASN A 375 0.10 1.89 12.64
C ASN A 375 -1.17 2.36 11.95
N GLU A 376 -1.36 3.69 11.82
CA GLU A 376 -2.56 4.27 11.18
C GLU A 376 -2.75 3.74 9.75
N PRO A 377 -1.74 3.72 8.85
CA PRO A 377 -1.89 3.12 7.52
C PRO A 377 -2.37 1.67 7.54
N LEU A 378 -1.75 0.82 8.35
CA LEU A 378 -2.15 -0.59 8.48
C LEU A 378 -3.58 -0.73 9.00
N LEU A 379 -3.95 0.06 10.02
CA LEU A 379 -5.31 0.06 10.57
C LEU A 379 -6.35 0.42 9.49
N ILE A 380 -6.09 1.47 8.71
CA ILE A 380 -6.96 1.89 7.61
C ILE A 380 -7.04 0.82 6.52
N GLN A 381 -5.92 0.18 6.17
CA GLN A 381 -5.89 -0.90 5.19
C GLN A 381 -6.71 -2.11 5.64
N LEU A 382 -6.58 -2.54 6.90
CA LEU A 382 -7.35 -3.64 7.47
C LEU A 382 -8.84 -3.32 7.53
N ILE A 383 -9.22 -2.12 7.97
CA ILE A 383 -10.62 -1.66 7.92
C ILE A 383 -11.11 -1.66 6.47
N GLY A 384 -10.27 -1.25 5.53
CA GLY A 384 -10.56 -1.29 4.10
C GLY A 384 -10.96 -2.66 3.56
N ARG A 385 -10.56 -3.76 4.21
CA ARG A 385 -10.93 -5.13 3.81
C ARG A 385 -12.40 -5.43 4.04
N ILE A 386 -13.01 -4.82 5.05
CA ILE A 386 -14.38 -5.13 5.45
C ILE A 386 -15.42 -4.12 4.94
N ILE A 387 -15.01 -2.95 4.47
CA ILE A 387 -15.93 -1.84 4.15
C ILE A 387 -16.40 -1.79 2.69
N ARG A 388 -15.91 -2.66 1.82
CA ARG A 388 -16.32 -2.70 0.40
C ARG A 388 -17.81 -2.97 0.28
N LYS A 389 -18.48 -2.25 -0.62
CA LYS A 389 -19.87 -2.51 -0.94
C LYS A 389 -20.02 -3.89 -1.61
N LEU A 390 -20.95 -4.67 -1.12
CA LEU A 390 -21.41 -5.92 -1.71
C LEU A 390 -22.89 -6.04 -1.37
N GLU A 391 -23.70 -6.45 -2.34
CA GLU A 391 -25.14 -6.65 -2.14
C GLU A 391 -25.38 -7.72 -1.05
N GLY A 392 -26.35 -7.46 -0.17
CA GLY A 392 -26.66 -8.34 0.96
C GLY A 392 -25.65 -8.34 2.13
N LYS A 393 -24.56 -7.58 2.02
CA LYS A 393 -23.55 -7.50 3.07
C LYS A 393 -24.04 -6.67 4.26
N PRO A 394 -23.95 -7.19 5.50
CA PRO A 394 -24.32 -6.42 6.69
C PRO A 394 -23.39 -5.21 6.88
N GLN A 395 -23.86 -4.19 7.64
CA GLN A 395 -23.06 -3.03 7.98
C GLN A 395 -21.73 -3.47 8.61
N PRO A 396 -20.57 -3.04 8.08
CA PRO A 396 -19.28 -3.46 8.60
C PRO A 396 -19.06 -3.06 10.06
N VAL A 397 -18.40 -3.93 10.81
CA VAL A 397 -18.10 -3.71 12.22
C VAL A 397 -16.61 -3.93 12.50
N VAL A 398 -15.98 -2.99 13.22
CA VAL A 398 -14.63 -3.16 13.76
C VAL A 398 -14.75 -3.37 15.27
N VAL A 399 -14.26 -4.48 15.76
CA VAL A 399 -14.19 -4.81 17.19
C VAL A 399 -12.79 -4.48 17.69
N ASP A 400 -12.67 -3.41 18.47
CA ASP A 400 -11.41 -2.94 19.06
C ASP A 400 -11.36 -3.31 20.54
N ILE A 401 -10.51 -4.28 20.90
CA ILE A 401 -10.39 -4.78 22.25
C ILE A 401 -9.41 -3.88 23.02
N HIS A 402 -9.93 -3.16 24.01
CA HIS A 402 -9.16 -2.30 24.90
C HIS A 402 -8.67 -3.06 26.13
N LEU A 403 -7.36 -3.24 26.22
CA LEU A 403 -6.69 -3.86 27.37
C LEU A 403 -6.45 -2.85 28.49
N LYS A 404 -6.32 -3.33 29.75
CA LYS A 404 -5.89 -2.51 30.88
C LYS A 404 -4.40 -2.18 30.81
N GLY A 405 -4.00 -1.01 31.31
CA GLY A 405 -2.62 -0.54 31.42
C GLY A 405 -2.37 0.77 30.65
N ASN A 406 -1.35 1.52 31.09
CA ASN A 406 -1.07 2.86 30.55
C ASN A 406 -0.67 2.83 29.08
N THR A 407 0.17 1.86 28.69
CA THR A 407 0.58 1.68 27.29
C THR A 407 -0.60 1.31 26.41
N ALA A 408 -1.41 0.34 26.84
CA ALA A 408 -2.61 -0.07 26.09
C ALA A 408 -3.61 1.09 25.95
N SER A 409 -3.86 1.85 27.02
CA SER A 409 -4.76 3.01 27.01
C SER A 409 -4.27 4.12 26.06
N ARG A 410 -2.96 4.36 25.97
CA ARG A 410 -2.39 5.31 25.03
C ARG A 410 -2.58 4.85 23.58
N GLN A 411 -2.36 3.58 23.29
CA GLN A 411 -2.57 3.01 21.95
C GLN A 411 -4.05 2.98 21.57
N ALA A 412 -4.94 2.67 22.51
CA ALA A 412 -6.37 2.72 22.28
C ALA A 412 -6.83 4.14 21.93
N ARG A 413 -6.33 5.17 22.65
CA ARG A 413 -6.60 6.59 22.32
C ARG A 413 -6.08 6.96 20.93
N SER A 414 -4.90 6.48 20.54
CA SER A 414 -4.35 6.70 19.20
C SER A 414 -5.25 6.11 18.10
N ARG A 415 -5.77 4.88 18.28
CA ARG A 415 -6.73 4.29 17.34
C ARG A 415 -8.06 5.03 17.31
N SER A 416 -8.59 5.41 18.49
CA SER A 416 -9.83 6.20 18.56
C SER A 416 -9.71 7.54 17.82
N ALA A 417 -8.54 8.21 17.89
CA ALA A 417 -8.29 9.42 17.11
C ALA A 417 -8.36 9.17 15.60
N VAL A 418 -7.86 8.01 15.13
CA VAL A 418 -7.98 7.61 13.72
C VAL A 418 -9.45 7.39 13.34
N TYR A 419 -10.23 6.70 14.17
CA TYR A 419 -11.66 6.47 13.90
C TYR A 419 -12.44 7.79 13.80
N ILE A 420 -12.21 8.71 14.73
CA ILE A 420 -12.82 10.05 14.71
C ILE A 420 -12.42 10.82 13.44
N LYS A 421 -11.13 10.83 13.09
CA LYS A 421 -10.62 11.47 11.88
C LYS A 421 -11.25 10.91 10.59
N GLN A 422 -11.60 9.61 10.60
CA GLN A 422 -12.26 8.96 9.48
C GLN A 422 -13.80 9.16 9.48
N GLY A 423 -14.39 9.73 10.53
CA GLY A 423 -15.84 9.92 10.67
C GLY A 423 -16.60 8.62 10.97
N TYR A 424 -15.96 7.67 11.64
CA TYR A 424 -16.61 6.41 12.01
C TYR A 424 -17.43 6.55 13.30
N ASP A 425 -18.57 5.86 13.36
CA ASP A 425 -19.40 5.80 14.55
C ASP A 425 -18.78 4.87 15.60
N ILE A 426 -18.62 5.38 16.84
CA ILE A 426 -17.94 4.66 17.94
C ILE A 426 -18.94 4.33 19.02
N GLN A 427 -19.11 3.03 19.31
CA GLN A 427 -19.91 2.51 20.38
C GLN A 427 -19.02 1.80 21.41
N VAL A 428 -19.18 2.14 22.69
CA VAL A 428 -18.48 1.47 23.78
C VAL A 428 -19.42 0.44 24.43
N VAL A 429 -18.98 -0.81 24.44
CA VAL A 429 -19.70 -1.90 25.12
C VAL A 429 -18.89 -2.26 26.36
N ALA A 430 -19.53 -2.16 27.55
CA ALA A 430 -19.00 -2.70 28.81
C ALA A 430 -19.24 -4.21 28.82
N ASN A 431 -18.21 -4.99 29.21
CA ASN A 431 -18.37 -6.41 29.53
C ASN A 431 -19.03 -6.54 30.89
#